data_b9e88cef3438597a8d785031ea2d2265
#
_entry.id   b9e88cef3438597a8d785031ea2d2265
#
_cell.length_a   1.000
_cell.length_b   1.000
_cell.length_c   1.000
_cell.angle_alpha   90.00
_cell.angle_beta   90.00
_cell.angle_gamma   90.00
#
_symmetry.space_group_name_H-M   'P 1'
#
loop_
_entity.id
_entity.type
_entity.pdbx_description
1 polymer ?
#
loop_
_entity_poly.entity_id
_entity_poly.type
_entity_poly.pdbx_seq_one_letter_code
_entity_poly.pdbx_strand_id
1 'polypeptide(L)'
;MKYDARTDPDVPKGMSIALLQELHLLTREGQLNADARRKLKQIRHLVGLLRPALDDAMARTPEPLIVDCGAGKSYLGALLYELVLGPAGRGSLVAIEARPELSERAAQRAAKFGQDRFRVVTGAIAGAPLPGRPNVVAALHACDTATDDALALAIATAADHVAVVPCCQAEVARQLEAARPADPAIAALFAHPLHRRELGSHLTNVVRGLALEAHGYKVTVTELVGWEHSAKNELILGKRAHRYDTAARAQLRALLERFQIEPAIVRALATRGLDPRVDPDPARSEVTAVAGPPS
;
A
#
# COMPACT_ATOMS: atom_id res chain seq x y z
N MET A 1 9.24 -31.78 25.34
CA MET A 1 9.90 -30.47 25.28
C MET A 1 8.81 -29.40 25.28
N LYS A 2 8.89 -28.40 26.16
CA LYS A 2 7.87 -27.33 26.18
C LYS A 2 8.10 -26.45 24.96
N TYR A 3 7.06 -26.14 24.19
CA TYR A 3 7.14 -25.24 23.03
C TYR A 3 7.69 -23.86 23.44
N ASP A 4 8.66 -23.34 22.70
CA ASP A 4 9.18 -22.00 22.86
C ASP A 4 9.07 -21.24 21.51
N ALA A 5 8.22 -20.25 21.47
CA ALA A 5 7.99 -19.45 20.29
C ALA A 5 9.26 -18.75 19.75
N ARG A 6 10.27 -18.48 20.61
CA ARG A 6 11.54 -17.86 20.19
C ARG A 6 12.36 -18.75 19.27
N THR A 7 12.17 -20.07 19.37
CA THR A 7 12.88 -21.07 18.56
C THR A 7 12.07 -21.51 17.35
N ASP A 8 10.81 -21.09 17.24
CA ASP A 8 9.95 -21.43 16.10
C ASP A 8 10.40 -20.67 14.85
N PRO A 9 10.67 -21.38 13.72
CA PRO A 9 11.18 -20.74 12.51
C PRO A 9 10.18 -19.78 11.85
N ASP A 10 8.91 -19.86 12.19
CA ASP A 10 7.88 -18.94 11.66
C ASP A 10 7.82 -17.62 12.46
N VAL A 11 8.38 -17.56 13.64
CA VAL A 11 8.49 -16.33 14.44
C VAL A 11 9.74 -15.56 14.01
N PRO A 12 9.63 -14.31 13.55
CA PRO A 12 10.81 -13.52 13.16
C PRO A 12 11.77 -13.32 14.34
N LYS A 13 13.05 -13.51 14.11
CA LYS A 13 14.07 -13.29 15.14
C LYS A 13 14.05 -11.83 15.61
N GLY A 14 14.15 -11.63 16.91
CA GLY A 14 14.12 -10.30 17.53
C GLY A 14 12.73 -9.77 17.87
N MET A 15 11.66 -10.50 17.51
CA MET A 15 10.30 -10.10 17.87
C MET A 15 9.99 -10.30 19.36
N SER A 16 9.34 -9.31 19.95
CA SER A 16 8.78 -9.39 21.29
C SER A 16 7.64 -10.41 21.37
N ILE A 17 7.78 -11.44 22.21
CA ILE A 17 6.71 -12.41 22.45
C ILE A 17 5.47 -11.71 23.01
N ALA A 18 5.64 -10.72 23.90
CA ALA A 18 4.54 -9.95 24.45
C ALA A 18 3.78 -9.15 23.37
N LEU A 19 4.49 -8.58 22.38
CA LEU A 19 3.85 -7.90 21.26
C LEU A 19 3.07 -8.90 20.38
N LEU A 20 3.64 -10.07 20.10
CA LEU A 20 2.94 -11.11 19.32
C LEU A 20 1.67 -11.62 20.03
N GLN A 21 1.69 -11.72 21.37
CA GLN A 21 0.51 -12.04 22.17
C GLN A 21 -0.53 -10.92 22.12
N GLU A 22 -0.12 -9.67 22.23
CA GLU A 22 -1.01 -8.50 22.11
C GLU A 22 -1.66 -8.40 20.73
N LEU A 23 -0.94 -8.76 19.68
CA LEU A 23 -1.44 -8.86 18.31
C LEU A 23 -2.28 -10.13 18.05
N HIS A 24 -2.49 -10.98 19.06
CA HIS A 24 -3.16 -12.28 18.93
C HIS A 24 -2.50 -13.22 17.88
N LEU A 25 -1.21 -13.05 17.66
CA LEU A 25 -0.37 -13.92 16.84
C LEU A 25 0.26 -15.06 17.65
N LEU A 26 0.21 -14.96 18.97
CA LEU A 26 0.47 -16.04 19.92
C LEU A 26 -0.66 -16.12 20.94
N THR A 27 -0.91 -17.31 21.47
CA THR A 27 -1.83 -17.46 22.61
C THR A 27 -1.23 -16.86 23.89
N ARG A 28 -2.04 -16.75 24.94
CA ARG A 28 -1.53 -16.29 26.26
C ARG A 28 -0.42 -17.18 26.81
N GLU A 29 -0.43 -18.46 26.46
CA GLU A 29 0.59 -19.46 26.82
C GLU A 29 1.81 -19.43 25.89
N GLY A 30 1.85 -18.48 24.92
CA GLY A 30 2.93 -18.36 23.94
C GLY A 30 2.90 -19.40 22.83
N GLN A 31 1.76 -20.07 22.60
CA GLN A 31 1.61 -21.08 21.55
C GLN A 31 1.28 -20.43 20.19
N LEU A 32 1.76 -21.02 19.11
CA LEU A 32 1.45 -20.61 17.76
C LEU A 32 0.43 -21.57 17.15
N ASN A 33 -0.82 -21.13 17.00
CA ASN A 33 -1.84 -21.91 16.31
C ASN A 33 -1.71 -21.81 14.77
N ALA A 34 -2.44 -22.66 14.03
CA ALA A 34 -2.33 -22.74 12.57
C ALA A 34 -2.70 -21.43 11.85
N ASP A 35 -3.70 -20.71 12.34
CA ASP A 35 -4.14 -19.41 11.76
C ASP A 35 -3.07 -18.33 12.00
N ALA A 36 -2.55 -18.24 13.22
CA ALA A 36 -1.49 -17.30 13.57
C ALA A 36 -0.20 -17.60 12.79
N ARG A 37 0.14 -18.89 12.61
CA ARG A 37 1.29 -19.30 11.80
C ARG A 37 1.15 -18.84 10.35
N ARG A 38 -0.03 -18.98 9.75
CA ARG A 38 -0.33 -18.51 8.40
C ARG A 38 -0.17 -17.00 8.30
N LYS A 39 -0.73 -16.24 9.24
CA LYS A 39 -0.61 -14.77 9.31
C LYS A 39 0.85 -14.33 9.47
N LEU A 40 1.62 -14.94 10.35
CA LEU A 40 3.03 -14.63 10.51
C LEU A 40 3.85 -14.89 9.24
N LYS A 41 3.58 -16.01 8.54
CA LYS A 41 4.23 -16.29 7.25
C LYS A 41 3.94 -15.21 6.22
N GLN A 42 2.67 -14.81 6.08
CA GLN A 42 2.27 -13.75 5.15
C GLN A 42 2.95 -12.42 5.50
N ILE A 43 2.91 -12.00 6.75
CA ILE A 43 3.52 -10.76 7.21
C ILE A 43 5.04 -10.78 7.00
N ARG A 44 5.70 -11.89 7.36
CA ARG A 44 7.14 -12.05 7.18
C ARG A 44 7.56 -11.99 5.71
N HIS A 45 6.78 -12.64 4.83
CA HIS A 45 7.00 -12.58 3.40
C HIS A 45 6.87 -11.15 2.88
N LEU A 46 5.83 -10.44 3.30
CA LEU A 46 5.63 -9.04 2.93
C LEU A 46 6.75 -8.13 3.44
N VAL A 47 7.18 -8.27 4.71
CA VAL A 47 8.33 -7.53 5.22
C VAL A 47 9.57 -7.82 4.36
N GLY A 48 9.75 -9.06 3.92
CA GLY A 48 10.80 -9.45 2.99
C GLY A 48 10.70 -8.74 1.64
N LEU A 49 9.50 -8.62 1.08
CA LEU A 49 9.25 -7.90 -0.18
C LEU A 49 9.43 -6.38 -0.04
N LEU A 50 9.13 -5.82 1.14
CA LEU A 50 9.36 -4.40 1.45
C LEU A 50 10.83 -4.10 1.79
N ARG A 51 11.62 -5.11 2.15
CA ARG A 51 12.98 -4.93 2.65
C ARG A 51 13.87 -4.08 1.73
N PRO A 52 13.89 -4.27 0.39
CA PRO A 52 14.67 -3.42 -0.50
C PRO A 52 14.26 -1.94 -0.46
N ALA A 53 12.96 -1.66 -0.34
CA ALA A 53 12.44 -0.30 -0.22
C ALA A 53 12.82 0.35 1.11
N LEU A 54 12.74 -0.42 2.19
CA LEU A 54 13.12 0.03 3.54
C LEU A 54 14.63 0.29 3.64
N ASP A 55 15.45 -0.60 3.10
CA ASP A 55 16.91 -0.45 3.10
C ASP A 55 17.35 0.76 2.25
N ASP A 56 16.71 0.98 1.07
CA ASP A 56 16.94 2.15 0.23
C ASP A 56 16.55 3.46 0.97
N ALA A 57 15.39 3.49 1.64
CA ALA A 57 14.94 4.63 2.44
C ALA A 57 15.90 4.91 3.61
N MET A 58 16.33 3.88 4.31
CA MET A 58 17.31 3.96 5.40
C MET A 58 18.67 4.44 4.92
N ALA A 59 19.12 4.05 3.73
CA ALA A 59 20.40 4.46 3.19
C ALA A 59 20.42 5.93 2.76
N ARG A 60 19.29 6.45 2.26
CA ARG A 60 19.22 7.80 1.68
C ARG A 60 18.83 8.88 2.69
N THR A 61 18.07 8.52 3.72
CA THR A 61 17.45 9.49 4.63
C THR A 61 17.84 9.17 6.06
N PRO A 62 18.40 10.15 6.80
CA PRO A 62 18.71 9.96 8.22
C PRO A 62 17.48 9.57 9.04
N GLU A 63 16.34 10.24 8.80
CA GLU A 63 15.07 10.01 9.49
C GLU A 63 13.98 9.61 8.47
N PRO A 64 13.97 8.36 7.95
CA PRO A 64 12.96 7.95 6.98
C PRO A 64 11.57 7.88 7.61
N LEU A 65 10.57 8.35 6.84
CA LEU A 65 9.15 8.28 7.19
C LEU A 65 8.48 7.14 6.42
N ILE A 66 7.88 6.21 7.17
CA ILE A 66 7.06 5.13 6.63
C ILE A 66 5.60 5.44 6.95
N VAL A 67 4.71 5.29 5.98
CA VAL A 67 3.26 5.48 6.17
C VAL A 67 2.54 4.16 5.89
N ASP A 68 1.76 3.68 6.86
CA ASP A 68 0.89 2.50 6.77
C ASP A 68 -0.56 2.98 6.62
N CYS A 69 -1.10 2.89 5.39
CA CYS A 69 -2.42 3.38 5.02
C CYS A 69 -3.50 2.33 5.22
N GLY A 70 -4.61 2.69 5.89
CA GLY A 70 -5.66 1.75 6.22
C GLY A 70 -5.16 0.67 7.18
N ALA A 71 -4.41 1.08 8.18
CA ALA A 71 -3.59 0.22 9.04
C ALA A 71 -4.39 -0.87 9.79
N GLY A 72 -5.70 -0.70 9.96
CA GLY A 72 -6.54 -1.65 10.65
C GLY A 72 -6.06 -1.89 12.09
N LYS A 73 -5.77 -3.14 12.42
CA LYS A 73 -5.14 -3.50 13.69
C LYS A 73 -3.63 -3.15 13.74
N SER A 74 -3.11 -2.52 12.70
CA SER A 74 -1.71 -2.11 12.56
C SER A 74 -0.68 -3.21 12.84
N TYR A 75 -0.94 -4.40 12.30
CA TYR A 75 0.03 -5.51 12.36
C TYR A 75 1.31 -5.15 11.62
N LEU A 76 1.18 -4.62 10.39
CA LEU A 76 2.32 -4.23 9.58
C LEU A 76 3.15 -3.16 10.28
N GLY A 77 2.51 -2.07 10.72
CA GLY A 77 3.20 -0.96 11.38
C GLY A 77 3.97 -1.41 12.62
N ALA A 78 3.35 -2.22 13.50
CA ALA A 78 3.99 -2.74 14.70
C ALA A 78 5.21 -3.62 14.38
N LEU A 79 5.11 -4.47 13.35
CA LEU A 79 6.19 -5.36 12.93
C LEU A 79 7.32 -4.61 12.22
N LEU A 80 7.00 -3.64 11.36
CA LEU A 80 8.01 -2.78 10.73
C LEU A 80 8.78 -1.98 11.78
N TYR A 81 8.06 -1.48 12.80
CA TYR A 81 8.73 -0.79 13.89
C TYR A 81 9.72 -1.72 14.62
N GLU A 82 9.27 -2.90 15.03
CA GLU A 82 10.08 -3.84 15.82
C GLU A 82 11.25 -4.45 15.03
N LEU A 83 11.03 -4.74 13.75
CA LEU A 83 12.03 -5.42 12.92
C LEU A 83 13.00 -4.46 12.20
N VAL A 84 12.61 -3.20 12.03
CA VAL A 84 13.38 -2.25 11.20
C VAL A 84 13.70 -0.98 11.96
N LEU A 85 12.69 -0.19 12.38
CA LEU A 85 12.90 1.14 12.95
C LEU A 85 13.48 1.08 14.37
N GLY A 86 13.01 0.14 15.21
CA GLY A 86 13.50 -0.06 16.56
C GLY A 86 14.99 -0.36 16.57
N PRO A 87 15.45 -1.46 15.92
CA PRO A 87 16.86 -1.81 15.84
C PRO A 87 17.74 -0.73 15.21
N ALA A 88 17.21 0.01 14.21
CA ALA A 88 17.96 1.10 13.58
C ALA A 88 18.11 2.34 14.47
N GLY A 89 17.29 2.48 15.51
CA GLY A 89 17.30 3.64 16.41
C GLY A 89 16.83 4.96 15.74
N ARG A 90 16.34 4.93 14.49
CA ARG A 90 16.00 6.09 13.70
C ARG A 90 14.82 5.83 12.75
N GLY A 91 14.28 6.90 12.14
CA GLY A 91 13.10 6.86 11.29
C GLY A 91 11.80 6.80 12.10
N SER A 92 10.69 7.10 11.46
CA SER A 92 9.36 7.13 12.07
C SER A 92 8.32 6.40 11.23
N LEU A 93 7.22 6.02 11.89
CA LEU A 93 6.07 5.37 11.24
C LEU A 93 4.79 6.13 11.59
N VAL A 94 3.97 6.38 10.57
CA VAL A 94 2.62 6.92 10.71
C VAL A 94 1.64 5.88 10.20
N ALA A 95 0.76 5.39 11.07
CA ALA A 95 -0.37 4.55 10.72
C ALA A 95 -1.63 5.41 10.56
N ILE A 96 -2.31 5.31 9.42
CA ILE A 96 -3.56 6.02 9.16
C ILE A 96 -4.70 5.00 9.19
N GLU A 97 -5.69 5.22 10.06
CA GLU A 97 -6.85 4.35 10.18
C GLU A 97 -8.12 5.18 10.41
N ALA A 98 -9.15 4.92 9.61
CA ALA A 98 -10.39 5.69 9.67
C ALA A 98 -11.27 5.34 10.88
N ARG A 99 -11.15 4.13 11.42
CA ARG A 99 -11.95 3.65 12.55
C ARG A 99 -11.32 4.04 13.87
N PRO A 100 -11.96 4.92 14.67
CA PRO A 100 -11.39 5.45 15.90
C PRO A 100 -10.99 4.36 16.91
N GLU A 101 -11.82 3.32 17.05
CA GLU A 101 -11.57 2.22 17.98
C GLU A 101 -10.31 1.39 17.64
N LEU A 102 -9.93 1.30 16.36
CA LEU A 102 -8.71 0.62 15.92
C LEU A 102 -7.50 1.53 16.05
N SER A 103 -7.66 2.81 15.72
CA SER A 103 -6.63 3.83 15.89
C SER A 103 -6.20 3.94 17.34
N GLU A 104 -7.16 4.04 18.25
CA GLU A 104 -6.91 4.14 19.69
C GLU A 104 -6.17 2.90 20.21
N ARG A 105 -6.62 1.70 19.85
CA ARG A 105 -5.94 0.45 20.22
C ARG A 105 -4.51 0.37 19.68
N ALA A 106 -4.28 0.84 18.45
CA ALA A 106 -2.94 0.87 17.86
C ALA A 106 -2.04 1.85 18.61
N ALA A 107 -2.54 3.04 18.98
CA ALA A 107 -1.80 4.03 19.74
C ALA A 107 -1.47 3.54 21.17
N GLN A 108 -2.44 2.96 21.87
CA GLN A 108 -2.23 2.36 23.21
C GLN A 108 -1.17 1.25 23.16
N ARG A 109 -1.21 0.40 22.15
CA ARG A 109 -0.21 -0.65 21.95
C ARG A 109 1.17 -0.06 21.68
N ALA A 110 1.28 0.92 20.80
CA ALA A 110 2.57 1.57 20.52
C ALA A 110 3.18 2.16 21.80
N ALA A 111 2.39 2.86 22.61
CA ALA A 111 2.84 3.38 23.91
C ALA A 111 3.25 2.25 24.87
N LYS A 112 2.47 1.18 24.99
CA LYS A 112 2.74 0.02 25.87
C LYS A 112 4.09 -0.66 25.54
N PHE A 113 4.48 -0.68 24.27
CA PHE A 113 5.70 -1.32 23.79
C PHE A 113 6.86 -0.35 23.51
N GLY A 114 6.76 0.91 23.97
CA GLY A 114 7.82 1.91 23.83
C GLY A 114 8.13 2.26 22.37
N GLN A 115 7.10 2.23 21.51
CA GLN A 115 7.24 2.56 20.09
C GLN A 115 7.08 4.08 19.89
N ASP A 116 7.99 4.88 20.48
CA ASP A 116 7.87 6.34 20.60
C ASP A 116 7.85 7.08 19.24
N ARG A 117 8.41 6.47 18.20
CA ARG A 117 8.45 7.01 16.83
C ARG A 117 7.35 6.42 15.93
N PHE A 118 6.36 5.75 16.54
CA PHE A 118 5.15 5.25 15.91
C PHE A 118 3.97 6.15 16.29
N ARG A 119 3.40 6.84 15.29
CA ARG A 119 2.22 7.70 15.45
C ARG A 119 1.02 7.08 14.76
N VAL A 120 -0.15 7.30 15.33
CA VAL A 120 -1.43 6.90 14.72
C VAL A 120 -2.23 8.16 14.41
N VAL A 121 -2.72 8.25 13.18
CA VAL A 121 -3.62 9.29 12.69
C VAL A 121 -4.99 8.67 12.48
N THR A 122 -5.98 9.16 13.21
CA THR A 122 -7.38 8.75 13.05
C THR A 122 -8.02 9.58 11.94
N GLY A 123 -8.43 8.94 10.86
CA GLY A 123 -9.10 9.62 9.74
C GLY A 123 -8.90 8.93 8.40
N ALA A 124 -9.44 9.58 7.37
CA ALA A 124 -9.27 9.15 5.99
C ALA A 124 -7.81 9.33 5.53
N ILE A 125 -7.36 8.50 4.61
CA ILE A 125 -6.02 8.61 3.99
C ILE A 125 -5.92 9.92 3.22
N ALA A 126 -6.98 10.30 2.53
CA ALA A 126 -7.07 11.57 1.84
C ALA A 126 -7.05 12.73 2.86
N GLY A 127 -5.99 13.56 2.80
CA GLY A 127 -5.85 14.71 3.70
C GLY A 127 -5.29 14.39 5.09
N ALA A 128 -4.84 13.17 5.34
CA ALA A 128 -4.17 12.83 6.60
C ALA A 128 -2.92 13.69 6.83
N PRO A 129 -2.75 14.30 8.01
CA PRO A 129 -1.59 15.11 8.30
C PRO A 129 -0.35 14.22 8.46
N LEU A 130 0.70 14.51 7.68
CA LEU A 130 1.99 13.83 7.77
C LEU A 130 3.05 14.79 8.32
N PRO A 131 4.00 14.32 9.13
CA PRO A 131 5.08 15.14 9.67
C PRO A 131 6.11 15.55 8.62
N GLY A 132 6.05 14.98 7.43
CA GLY A 132 6.97 15.24 6.34
C GLY A 132 6.66 14.42 5.11
N ARG A 133 7.56 14.44 4.14
CA ARG A 133 7.47 13.64 2.92
C ARG A 133 7.74 12.16 3.25
N PRO A 134 6.82 11.23 2.95
CA PRO A 134 7.07 9.81 3.17
C PRO A 134 8.13 9.25 2.21
N ASN A 135 9.00 8.40 2.72
CA ASN A 135 9.91 7.61 1.91
C ASN A 135 9.24 6.33 1.42
N VAL A 136 8.41 5.71 2.27
CA VAL A 136 7.67 4.50 1.92
C VAL A 136 6.21 4.67 2.29
N VAL A 137 5.31 4.43 1.33
CA VAL A 137 3.87 4.33 1.57
C VAL A 137 3.45 2.89 1.36
N ALA A 138 2.86 2.28 2.38
CA ALA A 138 2.36 0.91 2.34
C ALA A 138 0.85 0.87 2.59
N ALA A 139 0.14 -0.05 1.93
CA ALA A 139 -1.28 -0.30 2.17
C ALA A 139 -1.60 -1.78 1.94
N LEU A 140 -1.71 -2.55 3.04
CA LEU A 140 -1.95 -3.98 2.96
C LEU A 140 -3.43 -4.36 3.03
N HIS A 141 -4.19 -3.59 3.75
CA HIS A 141 -5.58 -3.87 4.06
C HIS A 141 -6.50 -2.67 3.78
N ALA A 142 -6.02 -1.73 2.98
CA ALA A 142 -6.82 -0.65 2.46
C ALA A 142 -7.76 -1.22 1.38
N CYS A 143 -9.00 -1.53 1.78
CA CYS A 143 -9.98 -2.12 0.90
C CYS A 143 -10.58 -1.10 -0.06
N ASP A 144 -10.97 -1.57 -1.26
CA ASP A 144 -11.66 -0.82 -2.31
C ASP A 144 -10.90 0.47 -2.68
N THR A 145 -11.54 1.63 -2.56
CA THR A 145 -10.97 2.94 -2.94
C THR A 145 -9.91 3.47 -1.97
N ALA A 146 -9.80 2.93 -0.76
CA ALA A 146 -8.74 3.31 0.16
C ALA A 146 -7.33 2.96 -0.36
N THR A 147 -7.21 1.91 -1.20
CA THR A 147 -5.97 1.63 -1.94
C THR A 147 -5.64 2.76 -2.91
N ASP A 148 -6.65 3.31 -3.58
CA ASP A 148 -6.49 4.42 -4.52
C ASP A 148 -6.06 5.71 -3.81
N ASP A 149 -6.60 5.96 -2.62
CA ASP A 149 -6.18 7.08 -1.77
C ASP A 149 -4.73 6.94 -1.31
N ALA A 150 -4.28 5.72 -0.98
CA ALA A 150 -2.89 5.46 -0.61
C ALA A 150 -1.94 5.70 -1.78
N LEU A 151 -2.30 5.25 -2.98
CA LEU A 151 -1.55 5.52 -4.21
C LEU A 151 -1.51 7.00 -4.56
N ALA A 152 -2.67 7.69 -4.45
CA ALA A 152 -2.74 9.13 -4.68
C ALA A 152 -1.93 9.92 -3.65
N LEU A 153 -1.90 9.48 -2.39
CA LEU A 153 -1.02 10.04 -1.36
C LEU A 153 0.45 9.88 -1.75
N ALA A 154 0.86 8.66 -2.13
CA ALA A 154 2.24 8.37 -2.53
C ALA A 154 2.69 9.23 -3.71
N ILE A 155 1.84 9.36 -4.74
CA ILE A 155 2.10 10.19 -5.93
C ILE A 155 2.17 11.67 -5.55
N ALA A 156 1.19 12.19 -4.81
CA ALA A 156 1.11 13.60 -4.44
C ALA A 156 2.25 14.06 -3.53
N THR A 157 2.72 13.17 -2.66
CA THR A 157 3.86 13.44 -1.77
C THR A 157 5.20 13.08 -2.40
N ALA A 158 5.19 12.54 -3.62
CA ALA A 158 6.37 12.05 -4.31
C ALA A 158 7.19 11.03 -3.47
N ALA A 159 6.50 10.10 -2.79
CA ALA A 159 7.13 9.06 -2.00
C ALA A 159 8.17 8.26 -2.81
N ASP A 160 9.27 7.83 -2.18
CA ASP A 160 10.31 7.09 -2.90
C ASP A 160 9.86 5.70 -3.29
N HIS A 161 9.07 5.07 -2.42
CA HIS A 161 8.52 3.73 -2.64
C HIS A 161 7.05 3.66 -2.25
N VAL A 162 6.31 2.84 -2.97
CA VAL A 162 4.93 2.49 -2.64
C VAL A 162 4.72 1.00 -2.76
N ALA A 163 3.93 0.42 -1.86
CA ALA A 163 3.59 -0.99 -1.85
C ALA A 163 2.14 -1.19 -1.44
N VAL A 164 1.31 -1.69 -2.32
CA VAL A 164 -0.11 -1.92 -2.03
C VAL A 164 -0.52 -3.35 -2.37
N VAL A 165 -1.36 -3.93 -1.50
CA VAL A 165 -2.00 -5.23 -1.71
C VAL A 165 -3.50 -4.99 -1.86
N PRO A 166 -4.01 -4.85 -3.08
CA PRO A 166 -5.42 -4.66 -3.33
C PRO A 166 -6.21 -5.95 -3.06
N CYS A 167 -7.13 -5.91 -2.12
CA CYS A 167 -7.89 -7.10 -1.71
C CYS A 167 -9.34 -7.11 -2.19
N CYS A 168 -9.95 -5.94 -2.39
CA CYS A 168 -11.36 -5.80 -2.77
C CYS A 168 -11.49 -4.66 -3.79
N GLN A 169 -11.95 -4.96 -5.00
CA GLN A 169 -12.21 -3.99 -6.05
C GLN A 169 -13.56 -4.30 -6.69
N ALA A 170 -14.56 -3.49 -6.40
CA ALA A 170 -15.88 -3.66 -6.98
C ALA A 170 -16.31 -2.45 -7.84
N GLU A 171 -15.61 -1.33 -7.72
CA GLU A 171 -16.00 -0.08 -8.36
C GLU A 171 -16.01 -0.19 -9.88
N VAL A 172 -14.90 -0.63 -10.48
CA VAL A 172 -14.79 -0.77 -11.94
C VAL A 172 -15.78 -1.80 -12.49
N ALA A 173 -16.02 -2.89 -11.76
CA ALA A 173 -17.05 -3.86 -12.16
C ALA A 173 -18.45 -3.23 -12.23
N ARG A 174 -18.79 -2.32 -11.30
CA ARG A 174 -20.06 -1.56 -11.34
C ARG A 174 -20.09 -0.59 -12.51
N GLN A 175 -18.98 0.08 -12.82
CA GLN A 175 -18.89 0.98 -13.99
C GLN A 175 -19.05 0.22 -15.30
N LEU A 176 -18.42 -0.94 -15.44
CA LEU A 176 -18.57 -1.82 -16.60
C LEU A 176 -20.02 -2.30 -16.82
N GLU A 177 -20.84 -2.39 -15.78
CA GLU A 177 -22.26 -2.72 -15.91
C GLU A 177 -23.03 -1.68 -16.71
N ALA A 178 -22.70 -0.41 -16.53
CA ALA A 178 -23.28 0.72 -17.24
C ALA A 178 -22.60 1.00 -18.59
N ALA A 179 -21.38 0.52 -18.81
CA ALA A 179 -20.60 0.78 -20.00
C ALA A 179 -21.25 0.18 -21.27
N ARG A 180 -21.15 0.90 -22.38
CA ARG A 180 -21.68 0.50 -23.69
C ARG A 180 -20.60 0.73 -24.76
N PRO A 181 -19.51 -0.07 -24.73
CA PRO A 181 -18.45 0.09 -25.71
C PRO A 181 -18.97 -0.18 -27.13
N ALA A 182 -18.48 0.59 -28.09
CA ALA A 182 -18.85 0.44 -29.49
C ALA A 182 -18.35 -0.87 -30.09
N ASP A 183 -17.29 -1.44 -29.57
CA ASP A 183 -16.71 -2.72 -30.00
C ASP A 183 -17.43 -3.89 -29.31
N PRO A 184 -18.18 -4.73 -30.08
CA PRO A 184 -18.87 -5.89 -29.49
C PRO A 184 -17.95 -6.91 -28.85
N ALA A 185 -16.70 -7.04 -29.31
CA ALA A 185 -15.72 -7.94 -28.70
C ALA A 185 -15.32 -7.47 -27.31
N ILE A 186 -15.18 -6.18 -27.12
CA ILE A 186 -14.93 -5.59 -25.79
C ILE A 186 -16.15 -5.79 -24.88
N ALA A 187 -17.37 -5.56 -25.39
CA ALA A 187 -18.61 -5.79 -24.65
C ALA A 187 -18.73 -7.25 -24.16
N ALA A 188 -18.35 -8.22 -25.00
CA ALA A 188 -18.40 -9.64 -24.66
C ALA A 188 -17.52 -10.03 -23.47
N LEU A 189 -16.38 -9.33 -23.24
CA LEU A 189 -15.45 -9.61 -22.14
C LEU A 189 -16.09 -9.48 -20.74
N PHE A 190 -17.13 -8.64 -20.62
CA PHE A 190 -17.79 -8.36 -19.34
C PHE A 190 -19.32 -8.46 -19.39
N ALA A 191 -19.87 -9.12 -20.42
CA ALA A 191 -21.30 -9.33 -20.55
C ALA A 191 -21.90 -10.11 -19.35
N HIS A 192 -21.18 -11.10 -18.86
CA HIS A 192 -21.61 -11.92 -17.72
C HIS A 192 -21.12 -11.35 -16.39
N PRO A 193 -21.95 -11.41 -15.31
CA PRO A 193 -21.57 -10.85 -13.99
C PRO A 193 -20.25 -11.37 -13.43
N LEU A 194 -19.96 -12.66 -13.61
CA LEU A 194 -18.69 -13.25 -13.16
C LEU A 194 -17.50 -12.63 -13.93
N HIS A 195 -17.57 -12.62 -15.27
CA HIS A 195 -16.51 -12.05 -16.09
C HIS A 195 -16.32 -10.57 -15.81
N ARG A 196 -17.41 -9.82 -15.63
CA ARG A 196 -17.38 -8.40 -15.28
C ARG A 196 -16.66 -8.14 -13.95
N ARG A 197 -16.93 -8.97 -12.93
CA ARG A 197 -16.27 -8.87 -11.63
C ARG A 197 -14.75 -9.13 -11.75
N GLU A 198 -14.36 -10.20 -12.42
CA GLU A 198 -12.96 -10.58 -12.56
C GLU A 198 -12.19 -9.55 -13.43
N LEU A 199 -12.76 -9.18 -14.59
CA LEU A 199 -12.19 -8.16 -15.46
C LEU A 199 -12.11 -6.81 -14.74
N GLY A 200 -13.16 -6.39 -14.02
CA GLY A 200 -13.18 -5.14 -13.26
C GLY A 200 -12.08 -5.09 -12.20
N SER A 201 -11.86 -6.19 -11.50
CA SER A 201 -10.76 -6.30 -10.52
C SER A 201 -9.40 -6.17 -11.21
N HIS A 202 -9.18 -6.88 -12.30
CA HIS A 202 -7.93 -6.82 -13.05
C HIS A 202 -7.67 -5.44 -13.64
N LEU A 203 -8.68 -4.85 -14.31
CA LEU A 203 -8.58 -3.49 -14.88
C LEU A 203 -8.25 -2.45 -13.80
N THR A 204 -8.83 -2.56 -12.61
CA THR A 204 -8.52 -1.66 -11.50
C THR A 204 -7.02 -1.68 -11.20
N ASN A 205 -6.40 -2.85 -11.11
CA ASN A 205 -4.98 -2.98 -10.80
C ASN A 205 -4.08 -2.54 -11.94
N VAL A 206 -4.46 -2.82 -13.20
CA VAL A 206 -3.76 -2.30 -14.38
C VAL A 206 -3.77 -0.78 -14.40
N VAL A 207 -4.93 -0.14 -14.14
CA VAL A 207 -5.05 1.32 -14.06
C VAL A 207 -4.17 1.89 -12.93
N ARG A 208 -4.11 1.25 -11.78
CA ARG A 208 -3.23 1.62 -10.64
C ARG A 208 -1.76 1.60 -11.05
N GLY A 209 -1.32 0.53 -11.72
CA GLY A 209 0.04 0.42 -12.25
C GLY A 209 0.38 1.53 -13.24
N LEU A 210 -0.48 1.72 -14.26
CA LEU A 210 -0.30 2.77 -15.25
C LEU A 210 -0.33 4.19 -14.65
N ALA A 211 -1.16 4.42 -13.62
CA ALA A 211 -1.19 5.71 -12.93
C ALA A 211 0.13 5.99 -12.20
N LEU A 212 0.75 4.98 -11.58
CA LEU A 212 2.08 5.12 -10.97
C LEU A 212 3.15 5.40 -12.04
N GLU A 213 3.18 4.64 -13.13
CA GLU A 213 4.14 4.81 -14.22
C GLU A 213 4.00 6.19 -14.87
N ALA A 214 2.76 6.63 -15.14
CA ALA A 214 2.47 7.97 -15.63
C ALA A 214 2.98 9.09 -14.73
N HIS A 215 3.22 8.81 -13.44
CA HIS A 215 3.75 9.75 -12.45
C HIS A 215 5.21 9.46 -12.04
N GLY A 216 5.93 8.71 -12.86
CA GLY A 216 7.38 8.54 -12.72
C GLY A 216 7.81 7.44 -11.76
N TYR A 217 6.97 6.42 -11.56
CA TYR A 217 7.35 5.23 -10.82
C TYR A 217 7.69 4.09 -11.79
N LYS A 218 8.72 3.32 -11.47
CA LYS A 218 8.94 2.00 -12.04
C LYS A 218 8.09 1.01 -11.26
N VAL A 219 7.16 0.34 -11.94
CA VAL A 219 6.19 -0.56 -11.32
C VAL A 219 6.64 -2.01 -11.48
N THR A 220 6.42 -2.79 -10.42
CA THR A 220 6.54 -4.24 -10.42
C THR A 220 5.26 -4.81 -9.82
N VAL A 221 4.64 -5.73 -10.53
CA VAL A 221 3.47 -6.47 -10.05
C VAL A 221 3.90 -7.91 -9.80
N THR A 222 3.61 -8.42 -8.60
CA THR A 222 3.99 -9.79 -8.19
C THR A 222 2.95 -10.38 -7.26
N GLU A 223 3.09 -11.63 -6.91
CA GLU A 223 2.26 -12.29 -5.92
C GLU A 223 2.80 -12.08 -4.51
N LEU A 224 1.89 -11.81 -3.56
CA LEU A 224 2.24 -11.68 -2.15
C LEU A 224 2.51 -13.05 -1.49
N VAL A 225 1.73 -14.06 -1.84
CA VAL A 225 1.84 -15.44 -1.35
C VAL A 225 1.54 -16.39 -2.49
N GLY A 226 1.93 -17.66 -2.39
CA GLY A 226 1.58 -18.64 -3.41
C GLY A 226 0.06 -18.66 -3.68
N TRP A 227 -0.30 -18.72 -4.92
CA TRP A 227 -1.66 -18.64 -5.47
C TRP A 227 -2.62 -19.65 -4.80
N GLU A 228 -2.12 -20.78 -4.29
CA GLU A 228 -2.88 -21.77 -3.53
C GLU A 228 -3.45 -21.25 -2.19
N HIS A 229 -3.01 -20.07 -1.74
CA HIS A 229 -3.42 -19.52 -0.45
C HIS A 229 -4.42 -18.34 -0.56
N SER A 230 -4.52 -17.69 -1.70
CA SER A 230 -5.46 -16.58 -1.94
C SER A 230 -5.61 -16.26 -3.42
N ALA A 231 -6.84 -16.18 -3.91
CA ALA A 231 -7.14 -15.69 -5.26
C ALA A 231 -6.93 -14.16 -5.42
N LYS A 232 -6.81 -13.43 -4.31
CA LYS A 232 -6.55 -11.98 -4.26
C LYS A 232 -5.20 -11.75 -3.60
N ASN A 233 -4.16 -11.82 -4.39
CA ASN A 233 -2.79 -12.00 -3.95
C ASN A 233 -1.81 -11.07 -4.65
N GLU A 234 -2.31 -10.09 -5.38
CA GLU A 234 -1.49 -9.17 -6.15
C GLU A 234 -0.85 -8.14 -5.24
N LEU A 235 0.46 -7.93 -5.40
CA LEU A 235 1.23 -6.87 -4.78
C LEU A 235 1.75 -5.94 -5.87
N ILE A 236 1.39 -4.67 -5.78
CA ILE A 236 1.88 -3.61 -6.66
C ILE A 236 2.96 -2.84 -5.92
N LEU A 237 4.17 -2.89 -6.45
CA LEU A 237 5.33 -2.16 -5.94
C LEU A 237 5.70 -1.05 -6.92
N GLY A 238 5.90 0.17 -6.42
CA GLY A 238 6.40 1.30 -7.18
C GLY A 238 7.68 1.86 -6.56
N LYS A 239 8.71 2.04 -7.38
CA LYS A 239 9.92 2.79 -7.02
C LYS A 239 9.97 4.05 -7.85
N ARG A 240 10.10 5.22 -7.21
CA ARG A 240 10.15 6.50 -7.91
C ARG A 240 11.40 6.60 -8.76
N ALA A 241 11.22 6.83 -10.08
CA ALA A 241 12.28 6.92 -11.07
C ALA A 241 12.49 8.36 -11.59
N HIS A 242 11.69 9.31 -11.09
CA HIS A 242 11.72 10.76 -11.43
C HIS A 242 11.46 11.11 -12.91
N ARG A 243 11.00 10.16 -13.73
CA ARG A 243 10.64 10.39 -15.13
C ARG A 243 9.18 10.01 -15.34
N TYR A 244 8.39 10.97 -15.81
CA TYR A 244 7.03 10.70 -16.28
C TYR A 244 7.08 9.79 -17.52
N ASP A 245 6.24 8.77 -17.53
CA ASP A 245 6.11 7.88 -18.67
C ASP A 245 4.90 8.32 -19.53
N THR A 246 5.21 8.96 -20.66
CA THR A 246 4.17 9.42 -21.61
C THR A 246 3.46 8.26 -22.29
N ALA A 247 4.14 7.13 -22.50
CA ALA A 247 3.53 5.94 -23.08
C ALA A 247 2.52 5.32 -22.11
N ALA A 248 2.88 5.17 -20.83
CA ALA A 248 1.95 4.71 -19.79
C ALA A 248 0.73 5.62 -19.67
N ARG A 249 0.91 6.93 -19.78
CA ARG A 249 -0.19 7.92 -19.79
C ARG A 249 -1.11 7.73 -20.99
N ALA A 250 -0.55 7.54 -22.19
CA ALA A 250 -1.34 7.29 -23.39
C ALA A 250 -2.12 5.96 -23.31
N GLN A 251 -1.49 4.91 -22.79
CA GLN A 251 -2.13 3.61 -22.56
C GLN A 251 -3.25 3.72 -21.54
N LEU A 252 -3.05 4.47 -20.45
CA LEU A 252 -4.08 4.72 -19.44
C LEU A 252 -5.30 5.40 -20.07
N ARG A 253 -5.10 6.49 -20.82
CA ARG A 253 -6.20 7.20 -21.51
C ARG A 253 -6.97 6.26 -22.43
N ALA A 254 -6.28 5.54 -23.30
CA ALA A 254 -6.89 4.61 -24.24
C ALA A 254 -7.71 3.51 -23.54
N LEU A 255 -7.22 3.01 -22.39
CA LEU A 255 -7.90 1.99 -21.60
C LEU A 255 -9.17 2.56 -20.95
N LEU A 256 -9.11 3.75 -20.34
CA LEU A 256 -10.25 4.39 -19.72
C LEU A 256 -11.36 4.69 -20.74
N GLU A 257 -11.00 5.19 -21.92
CA GLU A 257 -11.92 5.46 -23.02
C GLU A 257 -12.56 4.17 -23.57
N ARG A 258 -11.72 3.16 -23.82
CA ARG A 258 -12.18 1.90 -24.42
C ARG A 258 -13.18 1.15 -23.55
N PHE A 259 -12.97 1.14 -22.25
CA PHE A 259 -13.85 0.50 -21.28
C PHE A 259 -14.90 1.43 -20.68
N GLN A 260 -14.86 2.73 -21.02
CA GLN A 260 -15.76 3.76 -20.48
C GLN A 260 -15.81 3.76 -18.95
N ILE A 261 -14.65 3.76 -18.33
CA ILE A 261 -14.48 3.71 -16.86
C ILE A 261 -13.70 4.93 -16.34
N GLU A 262 -14.02 5.34 -15.12
CA GLU A 262 -13.30 6.36 -14.38
C GLU A 262 -13.04 5.88 -12.94
N PRO A 263 -11.98 5.05 -12.73
CA PRO A 263 -11.66 4.52 -11.41
C PRO A 263 -11.30 5.59 -10.38
N ALA A 264 -11.43 5.25 -9.09
CA ALA A 264 -11.19 6.16 -7.97
C ALA A 264 -9.81 6.80 -7.99
N ILE A 265 -8.77 6.08 -8.40
CA ILE A 265 -7.41 6.63 -8.50
C ILE A 265 -7.34 7.82 -9.46
N VAL A 266 -8.05 7.78 -10.59
CA VAL A 266 -8.06 8.86 -11.58
C VAL A 266 -8.70 10.11 -10.98
N ARG A 267 -9.86 9.96 -10.33
CA ARG A 267 -10.55 11.07 -9.64
C ARG A 267 -9.73 11.63 -8.48
N ALA A 268 -9.13 10.74 -7.67
CA ALA A 268 -8.30 11.13 -6.53
C ALA A 268 -7.05 11.92 -6.96
N LEU A 269 -6.47 11.60 -8.11
CA LEU A 269 -5.36 12.36 -8.67
C LEU A 269 -5.82 13.67 -9.30
N ALA A 270 -6.94 13.67 -10.03
CA ALA A 270 -7.50 14.87 -10.65
C ALA A 270 -7.82 15.95 -9.60
N THR A 271 -8.40 15.59 -8.45
CA THR A 271 -8.69 16.54 -7.36
C THR A 271 -7.43 17.17 -6.75
N ARG A 272 -6.27 16.55 -6.96
CA ARG A 272 -4.96 17.07 -6.52
C ARG A 272 -4.20 17.82 -7.62
N GLY A 273 -4.82 18.03 -8.79
CA GLY A 273 -4.16 18.63 -9.96
C GLY A 273 -3.11 17.72 -10.59
N LEU A 274 -3.24 16.41 -10.39
CA LEU A 274 -2.34 15.36 -10.89
C LEU A 274 -3.10 14.39 -11.82
N ASP A 275 -4.05 14.92 -12.62
CA ASP A 275 -4.86 14.09 -13.52
C ASP A 275 -3.95 13.30 -14.48
N PRO A 276 -3.95 11.97 -14.43
CA PRO A 276 -3.10 11.16 -15.30
C PRO A 276 -3.54 11.19 -16.76
N ARG A 277 -4.70 11.78 -17.08
CA ARG A 277 -5.21 11.97 -18.43
C ARG A 277 -4.66 13.21 -19.11
N VAL A 278 -4.15 14.16 -18.34
CA VAL A 278 -3.61 15.45 -18.81
C VAL A 278 -2.09 15.40 -18.84
N ASP A 279 -1.48 15.92 -19.87
CA ASP A 279 -0.03 15.98 -19.95
C ASP A 279 0.51 16.91 -18.83
N PRO A 280 1.64 16.56 -18.20
CA PRO A 280 2.18 17.36 -17.12
C PRO A 280 2.56 18.75 -17.65
N ASP A 281 2.19 19.78 -16.89
CA ASP A 281 2.66 21.14 -17.15
C ASP A 281 4.20 21.17 -17.07
N PRO A 282 4.89 21.55 -18.14
CA PRO A 282 6.35 21.61 -18.15
C PRO A 282 6.93 22.46 -17.00
N ALA A 283 6.22 23.53 -16.59
CA ALA A 283 6.63 24.37 -15.48
C ALA A 283 6.55 23.67 -14.11
N ARG A 284 5.70 22.67 -13.94
CA ARG A 284 5.61 21.86 -12.70
C ARG A 284 6.62 20.73 -12.63
N SER A 285 7.14 20.28 -13.76
CA SER A 285 8.16 19.21 -13.80
C SER A 285 9.50 19.64 -13.22
N GLU A 286 9.81 20.95 -13.20
CA GLU A 286 11.06 21.50 -12.64
C GLU A 286 10.99 21.76 -11.12
N VAL A 287 9.81 22.06 -10.57
CA VAL A 287 9.64 22.41 -9.15
C VAL A 287 9.85 21.20 -8.21
N THR A 288 9.61 19.99 -8.68
CA THR A 288 9.86 18.75 -7.89
C THR A 288 11.33 18.33 -7.83
N ALA A 289 12.21 18.96 -8.63
CA ALA A 289 13.63 18.66 -8.65
C ALA A 289 14.45 19.54 -7.67
N VAL A 290 13.89 20.62 -7.11
CA VAL A 290 14.66 21.68 -6.41
C VAL A 290 14.37 21.76 -4.89
N ALA A 291 13.46 21.00 -4.32
CA ALA A 291 13.29 21.00 -2.87
C ALA A 291 14.29 20.03 -2.19
N GLY A 292 15.56 20.37 -2.24
CA GLY A 292 16.54 19.94 -1.25
C GLY A 292 16.23 20.65 0.09
N PRO A 293 16.61 20.07 1.24
CA PRO A 293 16.33 20.67 2.54
C PRO A 293 17.00 22.04 2.66
N PRO A 294 16.33 23.02 3.30
CA PRO A 294 17.01 24.27 3.66
C PRO A 294 18.13 23.95 4.66
N SER A 295 19.27 24.52 4.38
CA SER A 295 20.50 24.49 5.18
C SER A 295 20.28 24.93 6.62
#